data_162d1b626497dc6833545255813c4ff6
#
_entry.id   162d1b626497dc6833545255813c4ff6
#
_cell.length_a   1.000
_cell.length_b   1.000
_cell.length_c   1.000
_cell.angle_alpha   90.00
_cell.angle_beta   90.00
_cell.angle_gamma   90.00
#
_symmetry.space_group_name_H-M   'P 1'
#
loop_
_entity.id
_entity.type
_entity.pdbx_description
1 polymer ?
#
loop_
_entity_poly.entity_id
_entity_poly.type
_entity_poly.pdbx_seq_one_letter_code
_entity_poly.pdbx_strand_id
1 'polypeptide(L)'
;KPGHGGVLPAAKITPEIAAIRGVPMGQDCVSPARHSCFSTPVGLLEQVARMREASGGKPAGFKLCIGHQWEFMAICKAMLATGITPDFIVVDGKEGGTGAAPLEFMDHVGMPLRDGLSFVHNALVGIGLRDRVRIGASGKITSAFDMARVLALGADWCNAARGFMFAVGCIQAQSCHTGECPTGVATQD
;
A
#
# COMPACT_ATOMS: atom_id res chain seq x y z
N LYS A 1 3.48 3.24 -1.91
CA LYS A 1 4.33 4.42 -1.79
C LYS A 1 4.61 4.98 -3.16
N PRO A 2 4.58 6.29 -3.34
CA PRO A 2 4.91 6.89 -4.63
C PRO A 2 6.38 6.67 -4.97
N GLY A 3 6.63 6.35 -6.22
CA GLY A 3 7.91 6.40 -6.87
C GLY A 3 8.91 5.30 -6.62
N HIS A 4 8.85 4.57 -5.51
CA HIS A 4 9.87 3.58 -5.20
C HIS A 4 9.39 2.59 -4.14
N GLY A 5 9.45 1.32 -4.45
CA GLY A 5 9.20 0.24 -3.47
C GLY A 5 10.44 -0.07 -2.65
N GLY A 6 10.39 -1.17 -1.92
CA GLY A 6 11.57 -1.69 -1.23
C GLY A 6 12.58 -2.30 -2.21
N VAL A 7 13.82 -2.40 -1.78
CA VAL A 7 14.88 -3.15 -2.44
C VAL A 7 15.09 -4.47 -1.70
N LEU A 8 15.12 -5.59 -2.43
CA LEU A 8 15.57 -6.88 -1.91
C LEU A 8 17.03 -7.07 -2.34
N PRO A 9 18.00 -6.95 -1.42
CA PRO A 9 19.41 -7.09 -1.76
C PRO A 9 19.75 -8.48 -2.30
N ALA A 10 20.68 -8.55 -3.23
CA ALA A 10 21.17 -9.80 -3.83
C ALA A 10 21.59 -10.84 -2.80
N ALA A 11 22.23 -10.40 -1.72
CA ALA A 11 22.69 -11.26 -0.63
C ALA A 11 21.55 -12.00 0.11
N LYS A 12 20.32 -11.50 0.04
CA LYS A 12 19.11 -12.12 0.62
C LYS A 12 18.36 -13.03 -0.36
N ILE A 13 18.77 -13.07 -1.62
CA ILE A 13 18.09 -13.88 -2.65
C ILE A 13 18.69 -15.28 -2.65
N THR A 14 18.11 -16.15 -1.83
CA THR A 14 18.42 -17.60 -1.83
C THR A 14 17.85 -18.25 -3.10
N PRO A 15 18.31 -19.47 -3.47
CA PRO A 15 17.71 -20.23 -4.59
C PRO A 15 16.18 -20.40 -4.46
N GLU A 16 15.71 -20.62 -3.24
CA GLU A 16 14.27 -20.74 -2.96
C GLU A 16 13.53 -19.42 -3.22
N ILE A 17 14.04 -18.30 -2.72
CA ILE A 17 13.45 -16.97 -2.95
C ILE A 17 13.47 -16.64 -4.44
N ALA A 18 14.57 -16.92 -5.13
CA ALA A 18 14.69 -16.69 -6.56
C ALA A 18 13.60 -17.47 -7.35
N ALA A 19 13.41 -18.74 -7.03
CA ALA A 19 12.40 -19.58 -7.66
C ALA A 19 10.98 -19.12 -7.39
N ILE A 20 10.64 -18.81 -6.13
CA ILE A 20 9.30 -18.37 -5.72
C ILE A 20 8.94 -17.01 -6.32
N ARG A 21 9.88 -16.07 -6.35
CA ARG A 21 9.63 -14.69 -6.81
C ARG A 21 9.90 -14.48 -8.29
N GLY A 22 10.50 -15.44 -8.98
CA GLY A 22 10.88 -15.32 -10.39
C GLY A 22 11.94 -14.23 -10.63
N VAL A 23 12.88 -14.06 -9.70
CA VAL A 23 13.96 -13.06 -9.79
C VAL A 23 15.32 -13.75 -9.90
N PRO A 24 16.31 -13.14 -10.59
CA PRO A 24 17.64 -13.73 -10.70
C PRO A 24 18.40 -13.66 -9.37
N MET A 25 19.23 -14.67 -9.10
CA MET A 25 20.21 -14.66 -8.01
C MET A 25 21.37 -13.70 -8.31
N GLY A 26 21.98 -13.18 -7.26
CA GLY A 26 23.20 -12.34 -7.36
C GLY A 26 22.93 -10.93 -7.89
N GLN A 27 21.69 -10.52 -7.99
CA GLN A 27 21.29 -9.20 -8.44
C GLN A 27 20.19 -8.63 -7.52
N ASP A 28 20.31 -7.35 -7.13
CA ASP A 28 19.28 -6.68 -6.34
C ASP A 28 17.96 -6.64 -7.08
N CYS A 29 16.87 -6.99 -6.37
CA CYS A 29 15.52 -6.84 -6.90
C CYS A 29 14.95 -5.49 -6.46
N VAL A 30 14.87 -4.54 -7.39
CA VAL A 30 14.36 -3.20 -7.17
C VAL A 30 12.92 -3.12 -7.66
N SER A 31 11.98 -2.76 -6.78
CA SER A 31 10.59 -2.56 -7.17
C SER A 31 10.46 -1.39 -8.14
N PRO A 32 9.71 -1.53 -9.25
CA PRO A 32 9.57 -0.46 -10.24
C PRO A 32 8.76 0.71 -9.67
N ALA A 33 9.01 1.91 -10.18
CA ALA A 33 8.32 3.14 -9.79
C ALA A 33 6.82 3.13 -10.19
N ARG A 34 6.45 2.31 -11.17
CA ARG A 34 5.07 2.20 -11.68
C ARG A 34 4.81 0.77 -12.19
N HIS A 35 3.53 0.41 -12.24
CA HIS A 35 3.12 -0.85 -12.86
C HIS A 35 3.36 -0.85 -14.38
N SER A 36 3.77 -2.00 -14.90
CA SER A 36 3.89 -2.22 -16.35
C SER A 36 2.54 -2.47 -17.03
N CYS A 37 1.52 -2.92 -16.26
CA CYS A 37 0.21 -3.34 -16.79
C CYS A 37 -0.70 -2.18 -17.17
N PHE A 38 -0.46 -0.97 -16.66
CA PHE A 38 -1.26 0.22 -16.93
C PHE A 38 -0.44 1.50 -16.72
N SER A 39 -0.85 2.56 -17.40
CA SER A 39 -0.24 3.89 -17.28
C SER A 39 -1.27 5.03 -17.15
N THR A 40 -2.56 4.70 -17.14
CA THR A 40 -3.66 5.66 -17.05
C THR A 40 -4.65 5.25 -15.96
N PRO A 41 -5.45 6.19 -15.43
CA PRO A 41 -6.52 5.87 -14.49
C PRO A 41 -7.54 4.85 -15.05
N VAL A 42 -7.87 4.93 -16.33
CA VAL A 42 -8.75 3.94 -16.99
C VAL A 42 -8.09 2.56 -17.01
N GLY A 43 -6.82 2.48 -17.43
CA GLY A 43 -6.07 1.21 -17.45
C GLY A 43 -5.93 0.57 -16.07
N LEU A 44 -5.82 1.38 -14.99
CA LEU A 44 -5.86 0.88 -13.61
C LEU A 44 -7.20 0.18 -13.33
N LEU A 45 -8.33 0.80 -13.68
CA LEU A 45 -9.66 0.23 -13.44
C LEU A 45 -9.90 -1.03 -14.28
N GLU A 46 -9.46 -1.05 -15.54
CA GLU A 46 -9.49 -2.23 -16.39
C GLU A 46 -8.66 -3.37 -15.80
N GLN A 47 -7.49 -3.07 -15.22
CA GLN A 47 -6.69 -4.06 -14.51
C GLN A 47 -7.41 -4.61 -13.28
N VAL A 48 -8.10 -3.77 -12.50
CA VAL A 48 -8.94 -4.21 -11.37
C VAL A 48 -10.05 -5.14 -11.85
N ALA A 49 -10.72 -4.80 -12.95
CA ALA A 49 -11.76 -5.64 -13.53
C ALA A 49 -11.21 -7.01 -13.96
N ARG A 50 -10.06 -7.04 -14.65
CA ARG A 50 -9.38 -8.29 -15.03
C ARG A 50 -8.99 -9.15 -13.83
N MET A 51 -8.49 -8.56 -12.74
CA MET A 51 -8.18 -9.31 -11.51
C MET A 51 -9.43 -9.92 -10.88
N ARG A 52 -10.55 -9.18 -10.87
CA ARG A 52 -11.83 -9.68 -10.37
C ARG A 52 -12.33 -10.86 -11.21
N GLU A 53 -12.27 -10.75 -12.52
CA GLU A 53 -12.66 -11.82 -13.44
C GLU A 53 -11.77 -13.06 -13.27
N ALA A 54 -10.45 -12.90 -13.30
CA ALA A 54 -9.48 -13.99 -13.16
C ALA A 54 -9.59 -14.72 -11.79
N SER A 55 -10.06 -14.03 -10.75
CA SER A 55 -10.27 -14.63 -9.42
C SER A 55 -11.64 -15.30 -9.25
N GLY A 56 -12.47 -15.34 -10.29
CA GLY A 56 -13.83 -15.87 -10.20
C GLY A 56 -14.79 -14.96 -9.43
N GLY A 57 -14.62 -13.64 -9.53
CA GLY A 57 -15.49 -12.64 -8.91
C GLY A 57 -15.13 -12.24 -7.48
N LYS A 58 -13.95 -12.59 -7.00
CA LYS A 58 -13.48 -12.14 -5.67
C LYS A 58 -13.22 -10.65 -5.66
N PRO A 59 -13.37 -9.97 -4.50
CA PRO A 59 -13.10 -8.55 -4.37
C PRO A 59 -11.71 -8.17 -4.84
N ALA A 60 -11.61 -7.17 -5.72
CA ALA A 60 -10.38 -6.64 -6.26
C ALA A 60 -10.30 -5.13 -6.03
N GLY A 61 -9.12 -4.65 -5.69
CA GLY A 61 -8.88 -3.24 -5.41
C GLY A 61 -7.41 -2.90 -5.47
N PHE A 62 -7.06 -1.72 -5.01
CA PHE A 62 -5.68 -1.25 -5.01
C PHE A 62 -5.35 -0.45 -3.75
N LYS A 63 -4.06 -0.27 -3.52
CA LYS A 63 -3.51 0.54 -2.45
C LYS A 63 -2.75 1.72 -3.05
N LEU A 64 -2.93 2.89 -2.49
CA LEU A 64 -2.21 4.09 -2.89
C LEU A 64 -1.88 4.99 -1.69
N CYS A 65 -0.87 5.83 -1.85
CA CYS A 65 -0.66 7.02 -1.04
C CYS A 65 -1.05 8.23 -1.90
N ILE A 66 -1.82 9.14 -1.33
CA ILE A 66 -2.20 10.36 -2.07
C ILE A 66 -0.96 11.24 -2.22
N GLY A 67 -0.58 11.50 -3.46
CA GLY A 67 0.38 12.52 -3.85
C GLY A 67 -0.33 13.84 -4.12
N HIS A 68 -0.58 14.13 -5.38
CA HIS A 68 -1.44 15.25 -5.76
C HIS A 68 -2.92 14.83 -5.75
N GLN A 69 -3.78 15.66 -5.21
CA GLN A 69 -5.22 15.37 -5.11
C GLN A 69 -5.86 15.15 -6.49
N TRP A 70 -5.41 15.87 -7.51
CA TRP A 70 -5.94 15.75 -8.88
C TRP A 70 -5.70 14.35 -9.48
N GLU A 71 -4.66 13.64 -9.05
CA GLU A 71 -4.39 12.26 -9.50
C GLU A 71 -5.52 11.32 -9.05
N PHE A 72 -5.95 11.41 -7.80
CA PHE A 72 -7.07 10.64 -7.31
C PHE A 72 -8.39 11.08 -7.94
N MET A 73 -8.58 12.38 -8.15
CA MET A 73 -9.76 12.89 -8.87
C MET A 73 -9.82 12.37 -10.31
N ALA A 74 -8.67 12.15 -10.97
CA ALA A 74 -8.64 11.52 -12.30
C ALA A 74 -9.11 10.05 -12.24
N ILE A 75 -8.77 9.31 -11.17
CA ILE A 75 -9.32 7.95 -10.93
C ILE A 75 -10.84 8.03 -10.68
N CYS A 76 -11.33 8.99 -9.92
CA CYS A 76 -12.75 9.21 -9.71
C CYS A 76 -13.49 9.48 -11.04
N LYS A 77 -12.94 10.35 -11.90
CA LYS A 77 -13.49 10.61 -13.24
C LYS A 77 -13.50 9.34 -14.11
N ALA A 78 -12.44 8.54 -14.04
CA ALA A 78 -12.37 7.28 -14.77
C ALA A 78 -13.44 6.29 -14.28
N MET A 79 -13.69 6.17 -12.96
CA MET A 79 -14.77 5.35 -12.41
C MET A 79 -16.14 5.77 -12.95
N LEU A 80 -16.42 7.07 -13.00
CA LEU A 80 -17.67 7.58 -13.55
C LEU A 80 -17.80 7.35 -15.06
N ALA A 81 -16.70 7.52 -15.80
CA ALA A 81 -16.71 7.39 -17.26
C ALA A 81 -16.81 5.93 -17.72
N THR A 82 -16.20 5.00 -17.01
CA THR A 82 -16.17 3.57 -17.38
C THR A 82 -17.24 2.74 -16.71
N GLY A 83 -17.82 3.21 -15.60
CA GLY A 83 -18.67 2.42 -14.72
C GLY A 83 -17.94 1.34 -13.92
N ILE A 84 -16.62 1.21 -14.09
CA ILE A 84 -15.79 0.23 -13.37
C ILE A 84 -15.38 0.84 -12.02
N THR A 85 -15.71 0.14 -10.93
CA THR A 85 -15.31 0.54 -9.58
C THR A 85 -14.45 -0.56 -8.94
N PRO A 86 -13.42 -0.21 -8.16
CA PRO A 86 -12.77 -1.18 -7.29
C PRO A 86 -13.74 -1.59 -6.17
N ASP A 87 -13.57 -2.78 -5.61
CA ASP A 87 -14.33 -3.19 -4.43
C ASP A 87 -13.79 -2.49 -3.18
N PHE A 88 -12.49 -2.19 -3.18
CA PHE A 88 -11.85 -1.46 -2.09
C PHE A 88 -10.67 -0.61 -2.56
N ILE A 89 -10.36 0.41 -1.76
CA ILE A 89 -9.15 1.23 -1.88
C ILE A 89 -8.47 1.28 -0.50
N VAL A 90 -7.19 0.93 -0.44
CA VAL A 90 -6.41 1.11 0.80
C VAL A 90 -5.63 2.42 0.70
N VAL A 91 -5.97 3.37 1.55
CA VAL A 91 -5.24 4.63 1.70
C VAL A 91 -4.06 4.42 2.63
N ASP A 92 -2.85 4.55 2.10
CA ASP A 92 -1.61 4.47 2.88
C ASP A 92 -1.07 5.88 3.09
N GLY A 93 -0.89 6.31 4.32
CA GLY A 93 -0.30 7.60 4.62
C GLY A 93 1.20 7.66 4.31
N LYS A 94 1.76 8.86 4.16
CA LYS A 94 3.21 9.05 4.02
C LYS A 94 4.01 8.42 5.17
N GLU A 95 3.40 8.32 6.35
CA GLU A 95 3.95 7.68 7.55
C GLU A 95 4.13 6.16 7.39
N GLY A 96 3.40 5.54 6.48
CA GLY A 96 3.52 4.11 6.18
C GLY A 96 4.85 3.77 5.52
N GLY A 97 5.18 2.51 5.54
CA GLY A 97 6.39 1.97 4.95
C GLY A 97 6.99 0.88 5.84
N THR A 98 7.81 0.04 5.25
CA THR A 98 8.57 -1.00 5.93
C THR A 98 9.99 -0.53 6.21
N GLY A 99 10.77 -1.30 6.98
CA GLY A 99 12.20 -1.03 7.17
C GLY A 99 13.05 -1.08 5.89
N ALA A 100 12.50 -1.67 4.82
CA ALA A 100 13.13 -1.69 3.49
C ALA A 100 12.77 -0.47 2.62
N ALA A 101 11.88 0.41 3.07
CA ALA A 101 11.54 1.63 2.33
C ALA A 101 12.67 2.66 2.47
N PRO A 102 12.97 3.42 1.40
CA PRO A 102 13.95 4.50 1.48
C PRO A 102 13.57 5.51 2.57
N LEU A 103 14.53 5.87 3.42
CA LEU A 103 14.30 6.80 4.53
C LEU A 103 13.87 8.18 4.04
N GLU A 104 14.36 8.58 2.88
CA GLU A 104 14.03 9.86 2.23
C GLU A 104 12.55 9.95 1.84
N PHE A 105 11.86 8.82 1.68
CA PHE A 105 10.45 8.77 1.29
C PHE A 105 9.51 8.56 2.48
N MET A 106 9.98 7.85 3.50
CA MET A 106 9.19 7.58 4.69
C MET A 106 8.99 8.88 5.48
N ASP A 107 7.75 9.18 5.82
CA ASP A 107 7.33 10.42 6.49
C ASP A 107 7.44 11.70 5.62
N HIS A 108 8.03 11.65 4.42
CA HIS A 108 8.31 12.84 3.61
C HIS A 108 7.48 12.92 2.32
N VAL A 109 7.30 11.80 1.62
CA VAL A 109 6.64 11.78 0.31
C VAL A 109 5.21 11.28 0.41
N GLY A 110 4.27 12.09 -0.06
CA GLY A 110 2.84 11.84 -0.03
C GLY A 110 2.10 12.60 1.06
N MET A 111 0.79 12.39 1.13
CA MET A 111 -0.10 13.03 2.10
C MET A 111 -0.11 12.25 3.42
N PRO A 112 -0.22 12.92 4.59
CA PRO A 112 -0.49 12.24 5.86
C PRO A 112 -1.75 11.39 5.80
N LEU A 113 -1.79 10.28 6.53
CA LEU A 113 -2.91 9.35 6.50
C LEU A 113 -4.26 10.03 6.78
N ARG A 114 -4.33 10.89 7.78
CA ARG A 114 -5.57 11.56 8.17
C ARG A 114 -6.15 12.39 7.03
N ASP A 115 -5.31 13.19 6.41
CA ASP A 115 -5.71 14.09 5.32
C ASP A 115 -6.06 13.29 4.06
N GLY A 116 -5.24 12.30 3.71
CA GLY A 116 -5.49 11.42 2.57
C GLY A 116 -6.76 10.59 2.73
N LEU A 117 -7.02 10.06 3.93
CA LEU A 117 -8.22 9.29 4.23
C LEU A 117 -9.49 10.14 4.11
N SER A 118 -9.48 11.32 4.76
CA SER A 118 -10.62 12.25 4.70
C SER A 118 -10.86 12.73 3.28
N PHE A 119 -9.80 13.00 2.51
CA PHE A 119 -9.91 13.39 1.12
C PHE A 119 -10.53 12.29 0.24
N VAL A 120 -10.05 11.04 0.35
CA VAL A 120 -10.58 9.90 -0.42
C VAL A 120 -12.04 9.63 -0.05
N HIS A 121 -12.37 9.62 1.26
CA HIS A 121 -13.74 9.45 1.75
C HIS A 121 -14.67 10.51 1.12
N ASN A 122 -14.33 11.79 1.27
CA ASN A 122 -15.15 12.88 0.76
C ASN A 122 -15.27 12.89 -0.77
N ALA A 123 -14.20 12.55 -1.49
CA ALA A 123 -14.23 12.43 -2.95
C ALA A 123 -15.20 11.33 -3.40
N LEU A 124 -15.17 10.16 -2.74
CA LEU A 124 -16.11 9.07 -3.05
C LEU A 124 -17.56 9.42 -2.69
N VAL A 125 -17.79 10.14 -1.58
CA VAL A 125 -19.11 10.69 -1.24
C VAL A 125 -19.57 11.66 -2.33
N GLY A 126 -18.71 12.60 -2.72
CA GLY A 126 -19.03 13.62 -3.72
C GLY A 126 -19.40 13.07 -5.10
N ILE A 127 -18.89 11.89 -5.48
CA ILE A 127 -19.25 11.22 -6.74
C ILE A 127 -20.31 10.11 -6.58
N GLY A 128 -20.87 9.95 -5.36
CA GLY A 128 -21.92 8.96 -5.09
C GLY A 128 -21.46 7.50 -5.11
N LEU A 129 -20.16 7.23 -4.91
CA LEU A 129 -19.61 5.87 -4.96
C LEU A 129 -19.12 5.35 -3.60
N ARG A 130 -19.25 6.12 -2.52
CA ARG A 130 -18.72 5.72 -1.21
C ARG A 130 -19.30 4.40 -0.69
N ASP A 131 -20.57 4.15 -0.91
CA ASP A 131 -21.24 2.92 -0.45
C ASP A 131 -20.84 1.68 -1.27
N ARG A 132 -20.29 1.89 -2.46
CA ARG A 132 -19.84 0.82 -3.35
C ARG A 132 -18.36 0.46 -3.17
N VAL A 133 -17.56 1.38 -2.63
CA VAL A 133 -16.11 1.22 -2.48
C VAL A 133 -15.75 1.22 -1.01
N ARG A 134 -15.19 0.13 -0.52
CA ARG A 134 -14.68 0.04 0.84
C ARG A 134 -13.33 0.74 0.97
N ILE A 135 -13.09 1.39 2.10
CA ILE A 135 -11.83 2.11 2.36
C ILE A 135 -11.07 1.42 3.50
N GLY A 136 -9.85 0.99 3.20
CA GLY A 136 -8.88 0.58 4.21
C GLY A 136 -7.93 1.72 4.56
N ALA A 137 -7.53 1.83 5.82
CA ALA A 137 -6.52 2.78 6.27
C ALA A 137 -5.23 2.07 6.65
N SER A 138 -4.08 2.61 6.24
CA SER A 138 -2.75 2.07 6.52
C SER A 138 -1.74 3.22 6.75
N GLY A 139 -0.88 3.08 7.74
CA GLY A 139 0.18 4.06 8.03
C GLY A 139 0.34 4.33 9.52
N LYS A 140 1.28 3.66 10.16
CA LYS A 140 1.61 3.79 11.61
C LYS A 140 0.39 3.75 12.54
N ILE A 141 -0.56 2.88 12.27
CA ILE A 141 -1.67 2.57 13.19
C ILE A 141 -1.12 1.59 14.23
N THR A 142 -0.97 2.02 15.48
CA THR A 142 -0.28 1.26 16.53
C THR A 142 -1.09 1.06 17.79
N SER A 143 -2.12 1.86 18.01
CA SER A 143 -2.96 1.81 19.21
C SER A 143 -4.45 1.66 18.87
N ALA A 144 -5.24 1.25 19.85
CA ALA A 144 -6.70 1.19 19.72
C ALA A 144 -7.31 2.58 19.41
N PHE A 145 -6.72 3.66 19.95
CA PHE A 145 -7.16 5.03 19.65
C PHE A 145 -6.86 5.43 18.22
N ASP A 146 -5.73 4.98 17.65
CA ASP A 146 -5.45 5.18 16.23
C ASP A 146 -6.48 4.46 15.37
N MET A 147 -6.84 3.22 15.73
CA MET A 147 -7.89 2.46 15.03
C MET A 147 -9.23 3.19 15.10
N ALA A 148 -9.68 3.57 16.29
CA ALA A 148 -10.93 4.31 16.47
C ALA A 148 -10.95 5.62 15.65
N ARG A 149 -9.85 6.35 15.65
CA ARG A 149 -9.71 7.60 14.88
C ARG A 149 -9.84 7.38 13.37
N VAL A 150 -9.16 6.40 12.78
CA VAL A 150 -9.25 6.19 11.33
C VAL A 150 -10.61 5.65 10.90
N LEU A 151 -11.27 4.84 11.74
CA LEU A 151 -12.65 4.41 11.50
C LEU A 151 -13.61 5.61 11.54
N ALA A 152 -13.46 6.50 12.52
CA ALA A 152 -14.26 7.72 12.61
C ALA A 152 -14.04 8.68 11.42
N LEU A 153 -12.85 8.66 10.78
CA LEU A 153 -12.54 9.45 9.60
C LEU A 153 -13.06 8.82 8.29
N GLY A 154 -13.73 7.67 8.36
CA GLY A 154 -14.38 7.06 7.21
C GLY A 154 -13.71 5.82 6.65
N ALA A 155 -12.76 5.20 7.35
CA ALA A 155 -12.26 3.88 6.99
C ALA A 155 -13.27 2.78 7.39
N ASP A 156 -13.37 1.74 6.57
CA ASP A 156 -14.14 0.53 6.90
C ASP A 156 -13.30 -0.49 7.68
N TRP A 157 -11.98 -0.45 7.50
CA TRP A 157 -11.01 -1.23 8.28
C TRP A 157 -9.65 -0.53 8.34
N CYS A 158 -8.74 -1.05 9.14
CA CYS A 158 -7.36 -0.56 9.21
C CYS A 158 -6.33 -1.70 9.25
N ASN A 159 -5.13 -1.41 8.76
CA ASN A 159 -3.98 -2.29 8.77
C ASN A 159 -2.98 -1.83 9.84
N ALA A 160 -2.81 -2.62 10.88
CA ALA A 160 -1.98 -2.31 12.05
C ALA A 160 -0.68 -3.15 12.07
N ALA A 161 0.19 -2.98 11.08
CA ALA A 161 1.42 -3.77 10.98
C ALA A 161 2.39 -3.51 12.15
N ARG A 162 2.65 -2.24 12.48
CA ARG A 162 3.64 -1.86 13.49
C ARG A 162 3.26 -2.27 14.91
N GLY A 163 2.00 -2.18 15.26
CA GLY A 163 1.50 -2.66 16.54
C GLY A 163 1.82 -4.14 16.76
N PHE A 164 1.61 -4.96 15.75
CA PHE A 164 1.96 -6.39 15.78
C PHE A 164 3.47 -6.63 15.78
N MET A 165 4.24 -5.83 15.02
CA MET A 165 5.70 -5.91 15.05
C MET A 165 6.25 -5.66 16.46
N PHE A 166 5.73 -4.68 17.17
CA PHE A 166 6.12 -4.42 18.58
C PHE A 166 5.73 -5.58 19.49
N ALA A 167 4.57 -6.17 19.29
CA ALA A 167 4.12 -7.32 20.09
C ALA A 167 5.03 -8.54 19.94
N VAL A 168 5.72 -8.71 18.80
CA VAL A 168 6.69 -9.80 18.59
C VAL A 168 8.14 -9.37 18.89
N GLY A 169 8.35 -8.21 19.52
CA GLY A 169 9.66 -7.80 20.01
C GLY A 169 10.47 -6.87 19.09
N CYS A 170 9.87 -6.27 18.08
CA CYS A 170 10.57 -5.29 17.24
C CYS A 170 10.93 -4.03 18.04
N ILE A 171 12.19 -3.65 18.01
CA ILE A 171 12.73 -2.44 18.67
C ILE A 171 12.97 -1.28 17.70
N GLN A 172 12.49 -1.37 16.47
CA GLN A 172 12.71 -0.37 15.40
C GLN A 172 14.17 -0.09 15.06
N ALA A 173 15.02 -1.12 15.09
CA ALA A 173 16.43 -0.99 14.71
C ALA A 173 16.66 -0.60 13.24
N GLN A 174 15.60 -0.65 12.41
CA GLN A 174 15.59 -0.29 10.97
C GLN A 174 16.57 -1.07 10.09
N SER A 175 17.16 -2.15 10.61
CA SER A 175 18.04 -3.06 9.87
C SER A 175 17.33 -4.27 9.26
N CYS A 176 16.00 -4.13 9.00
CA CYS A 176 15.18 -5.23 8.45
C CYS A 176 15.66 -5.70 7.07
N HIS A 177 16.36 -4.86 6.32
CA HIS A 177 16.85 -5.16 4.98
C HIS A 177 18.23 -5.85 4.98
N THR A 178 18.97 -5.81 6.09
CA THR A 178 20.35 -6.35 6.14
C THR A 178 20.41 -7.85 6.46
N GLY A 179 19.37 -8.40 7.12
CA GLY A 179 19.40 -9.75 7.71
C GLY A 179 19.89 -9.76 9.16
N GLU A 180 20.41 -8.64 9.67
CA GLU A 180 21.04 -8.49 10.99
C GLU A 180 20.07 -7.85 12.00
N CYS A 181 18.85 -8.35 12.07
CA CYS A 181 17.87 -7.87 13.04
C CYS A 181 18.29 -8.27 14.46
N PRO A 182 18.55 -7.31 15.38
CA PRO A 182 19.07 -7.62 16.72
C PRO A 182 18.08 -8.40 17.60
N THR A 183 16.78 -8.42 17.25
CA THR A 183 15.74 -9.17 17.96
C THR A 183 15.23 -10.37 17.17
N GLY A 184 15.81 -10.69 16.03
CA GLY A 184 15.43 -11.83 15.21
C GLY A 184 14.12 -11.68 14.41
N VAL A 185 13.36 -10.59 14.58
CA VAL A 185 12.02 -10.43 13.94
C VAL A 185 12.11 -10.39 12.41
N ALA A 186 13.20 -9.90 11.84
CA ALA A 186 13.38 -9.76 10.39
C ALA A 186 14.65 -10.46 9.88
N THR A 187 15.18 -11.40 10.60
CA THR A 187 16.28 -12.27 10.16
C THR A 187 15.73 -13.56 9.55
N GLN A 188 16.58 -14.25 8.79
CA GLN A 188 16.31 -15.57 8.24
C GLN A 188 17.28 -16.64 8.78
N ASP A 189 18.08 -16.30 9.78
CA ASP A 189 18.94 -17.24 10.51
C ASP A 189 18.10 -18.12 11.47
#